data_f1dccbd74ecb41167722d12897211a04
#
_entry.id   f1dccbd74ecb41167722d12897211a04
#
_cell.length_a   1.000
_cell.length_b   1.000
_cell.length_c   1.000
_cell.angle_alpha   90.00
_cell.angle_beta   90.00
_cell.angle_gamma   90.00
#
_symmetry.space_group_name_H-M   'P 1'
#
loop_
_entity.id
_entity.type
_entity.pdbx_description
1 polymer ?
#
loop_
_entity_poly.entity_id
_entity_poly.type
_entity_poly.pdbx_seq_one_letter_code
_entity_poly.pdbx_strand_id
1 'polypeptide(L)'
;MLFDTHLHLIYPDILKYPWLDKVDTLNKPSHYEDYHIKASRLGINACLHMEVDVEENQIKEETKMIHNLIENNDTIIKGVISSCRPEQNNFQDMIEYADSQKLIKGFRRVLHVAPDNTAGSDQFKKNVNLLSETKLTFDLCAFPHQHSEIMQLIDFCPKVTFILDHCGVPNIKKGDFKKKGFTKK
;
A
#
# COMPACT_ATOMS: atom_id res chain seq x y z
N MET A 1 -9.69 -19.48 9.49
CA MET A 1 -9.20 -18.14 9.87
C MET A 1 -9.28 -17.25 8.65
N LEU A 2 -10.03 -16.14 8.73
CA LEU A 2 -10.06 -15.14 7.66
C LEU A 2 -9.09 -14.01 8.00
N PHE A 3 -8.28 -13.60 7.01
CA PHE A 3 -7.30 -12.54 7.14
C PHE A 3 -7.63 -11.45 6.11
N ASP A 4 -7.87 -10.22 6.57
CA ASP A 4 -8.04 -9.05 5.69
C ASP A 4 -6.67 -8.41 5.46
N THR A 5 -6.17 -8.49 4.23
CA THR A 5 -4.83 -7.98 3.87
C THR A 5 -4.82 -6.53 3.41
N HIS A 6 -5.98 -5.84 3.37
CA HIS A 6 -6.08 -4.52 2.74
C HIS A 6 -7.09 -3.60 3.43
N LEU A 7 -6.85 -3.32 4.72
CA LEU A 7 -7.68 -2.43 5.52
C LEU A 7 -7.16 -0.99 5.47
N HIS A 8 -8.01 -0.05 5.10
CA HIS A 8 -7.76 1.38 5.23
C HIS A 8 -8.49 1.94 6.46
N LEU A 9 -7.75 2.65 7.32
CA LEU A 9 -8.31 3.41 8.43
C LEU A 9 -8.06 4.91 8.19
N ILE A 10 -9.09 5.74 8.41
CA ILE A 10 -9.05 7.17 8.14
C ILE A 10 -9.36 7.93 9.44
N TYR A 11 -8.37 8.69 9.93
CA TYR A 11 -8.43 9.50 11.14
C TYR A 11 -8.15 10.97 10.79
N PRO A 12 -9.13 11.72 10.28
CA PRO A 12 -8.92 13.07 9.75
C PRO A 12 -8.55 14.09 10.83
N ASP A 13 -8.81 13.80 12.11
CA ASP A 13 -8.37 14.62 13.25
C ASP A 13 -6.87 14.49 13.54
N ILE A 14 -6.21 13.47 13.00
CA ILE A 14 -4.79 13.16 13.24
C ILE A 14 -3.96 13.35 11.97
N LEU A 15 -4.47 12.90 10.83
CA LEU A 15 -3.76 12.84 9.56
C LEU A 15 -4.53 13.58 8.47
N LYS A 16 -3.80 14.06 7.47
CA LYS A 16 -4.37 14.72 6.30
C LYS A 16 -4.33 13.79 5.09
N TYR A 17 -5.44 13.77 4.36
CA TYR A 17 -5.67 12.92 3.19
C TYR A 17 -6.09 13.80 1.99
N PRO A 18 -5.15 14.49 1.31
CA PRO A 18 -5.49 15.50 0.30
C PRO A 18 -6.34 14.99 -0.87
N TRP A 19 -6.25 13.69 -1.15
CA TRP A 19 -7.04 13.07 -2.21
C TRP A 19 -8.52 12.91 -1.85
N LEU A 20 -8.88 12.86 -0.56
CA LEU A 20 -10.27 12.71 -0.09
C LEU A 20 -11.12 13.93 -0.42
N ASP A 21 -10.54 15.14 -0.54
CA ASP A 21 -11.25 16.35 -0.92
C ASP A 21 -11.93 16.26 -2.30
N LYS A 22 -11.51 15.28 -3.11
CA LYS A 22 -12.06 15.00 -4.44
C LYS A 22 -13.06 13.84 -4.46
N VAL A 23 -13.32 13.20 -3.31
CA VAL A 23 -14.15 11.98 -3.23
C VAL A 23 -15.09 12.04 -2.03
N ASP A 24 -16.13 12.86 -2.13
CA ASP A 24 -17.09 13.15 -1.05
C ASP A 24 -17.62 11.89 -0.34
N THR A 25 -17.83 10.80 -1.07
CA THR A 25 -18.37 9.56 -0.51
C THR A 25 -17.41 8.86 0.46
N LEU A 26 -16.10 9.11 0.34
CA LEU A 26 -15.06 8.55 1.17
C LEU A 26 -14.47 9.56 2.15
N ASN A 27 -14.78 10.86 1.99
CA ASN A 27 -14.28 11.92 2.88
C ASN A 27 -15.02 11.93 4.21
N LYS A 28 -14.77 10.89 4.99
CA LYS A 28 -15.34 10.69 6.33
C LYS A 28 -14.43 9.78 7.16
N PRO A 29 -14.49 9.87 8.51
CA PRO A 29 -13.76 8.97 9.38
C PRO A 29 -14.07 7.50 9.08
N SER A 30 -13.04 6.65 9.17
CA SER A 30 -13.15 5.19 9.12
C SER A 30 -12.29 4.63 10.24
N HIS A 31 -12.85 4.55 11.44
CA HIS A 31 -12.14 4.16 12.64
C HIS A 31 -12.09 2.65 12.80
N TYR A 32 -11.10 2.16 13.56
CA TYR A 32 -10.89 0.74 13.80
C TYR A 32 -12.10 0.07 14.46
N GLU A 33 -12.76 0.75 15.39
CA GLU A 33 -13.91 0.21 16.14
C GLU A 33 -15.06 -0.15 15.21
N ASP A 34 -15.37 0.73 14.23
CA ASP A 34 -16.42 0.50 13.24
C ASP A 34 -16.07 -0.67 12.29
N TYR A 35 -14.81 -0.78 11.93
CA TYR A 35 -14.30 -1.91 11.16
C TYR A 35 -14.39 -3.20 11.96
N HIS A 36 -13.90 -3.21 13.20
CA HIS A 36 -13.81 -4.40 14.04
C HIS A 36 -15.20 -5.04 14.30
N ILE A 37 -16.22 -4.22 14.54
CA ILE A 37 -17.60 -4.70 14.69
C ILE A 37 -18.07 -5.48 13.44
N LYS A 38 -17.77 -4.98 12.26
CA LYS A 38 -18.16 -5.63 10.99
C LYS A 38 -17.30 -6.87 10.70
N ALA A 39 -15.99 -6.75 10.89
CA ALA A 39 -15.02 -7.80 10.69
C ALA A 39 -15.32 -9.04 11.57
N SER A 40 -15.62 -8.81 12.85
CA SER A 40 -15.97 -9.86 13.80
C SER A 40 -17.20 -10.66 13.37
N ARG A 41 -18.25 -9.98 12.85
CA ARG A 41 -19.45 -10.64 12.33
C ARG A 41 -19.19 -11.55 11.13
N LEU A 42 -18.14 -11.24 10.36
CA LEU A 42 -17.70 -12.01 9.19
C LEU A 42 -16.65 -13.07 9.52
N GLY A 43 -16.23 -13.16 10.79
CA GLY A 43 -15.19 -14.09 11.22
C GLY A 43 -13.78 -13.69 10.78
N ILE A 44 -13.56 -12.42 10.44
CA ILE A 44 -12.22 -11.86 10.20
C ILE A 44 -11.56 -11.65 11.58
N ASN A 45 -10.41 -12.27 11.78
CA ASN A 45 -9.70 -12.28 13.06
C ASN A 45 -8.22 -11.89 12.95
N ALA A 46 -7.81 -11.43 11.79
CA ALA A 46 -6.53 -10.77 11.57
C ALA A 46 -6.63 -9.83 10.36
N CYS A 47 -5.88 -8.72 10.37
CA CYS A 47 -5.79 -7.81 9.23
C CYS A 47 -4.41 -7.13 9.15
N LEU A 48 -4.11 -6.57 7.97
CA LEU A 48 -3.05 -5.59 7.76
C LEU A 48 -3.66 -4.21 7.49
N HIS A 49 -3.10 -3.19 8.14
CA HIS A 49 -3.38 -1.84 7.72
C HIS A 49 -2.62 -1.55 6.42
N MET A 50 -3.32 -1.09 5.41
CA MET A 50 -2.76 -0.58 4.18
C MET A 50 -2.75 0.94 4.23
N GLU A 51 -1.62 1.57 3.96
CA GLU A 51 -1.46 3.04 3.91
C GLU A 51 -2.58 3.73 3.13
N VAL A 52 -2.89 4.99 3.44
CA VAL A 52 -4.04 5.71 2.88
C VAL A 52 -3.63 6.97 2.09
N ASP A 53 -2.43 6.99 1.53
CA ASP A 53 -1.85 8.11 0.77
C ASP A 53 -2.02 9.47 1.48
N VAL A 54 -1.56 9.51 2.74
CA VAL A 54 -1.50 10.72 3.56
C VAL A 54 -0.54 11.75 2.98
N GLU A 55 -0.57 12.99 3.48
CA GLU A 55 0.48 13.98 3.15
C GLU A 55 1.87 13.37 3.37
N GLU A 56 2.81 13.62 2.46
CA GLU A 56 4.12 12.96 2.42
C GLU A 56 4.90 13.10 3.73
N ASN A 57 4.84 14.26 4.37
CA ASN A 57 5.48 14.50 5.65
C ASN A 57 4.81 13.75 6.82
N GLN A 58 3.66 13.11 6.60
CA GLN A 58 2.91 12.36 7.61
C GLN A 58 3.00 10.82 7.43
N ILE A 59 3.79 10.32 6.49
CA ILE A 59 3.93 8.87 6.23
C ILE A 59 4.35 8.11 7.51
N LYS A 60 5.33 8.62 8.25
CA LYS A 60 5.77 7.99 9.50
C LYS A 60 4.75 8.16 10.62
N GLU A 61 4.02 9.25 10.63
CA GLU A 61 2.93 9.52 11.59
C GLU A 61 1.77 8.54 11.42
N GLU A 62 1.43 8.17 10.17
CA GLU A 62 0.44 7.14 9.91
C GLU A 62 0.85 5.79 10.52
N THR A 63 2.09 5.37 10.32
CA THR A 63 2.61 4.14 10.93
C THR A 63 2.58 4.21 12.46
N LYS A 64 2.96 5.35 13.06
CA LYS A 64 2.92 5.56 14.52
C LYS A 64 1.50 5.53 15.06
N MET A 65 0.55 6.12 14.35
CA MET A 65 -0.86 6.08 14.72
C MET A 65 -1.35 4.64 14.84
N ILE A 66 -1.05 3.80 13.85
CA ILE A 66 -1.43 2.37 13.89
C ILE A 66 -0.70 1.62 15.02
N HIS A 67 0.58 1.93 15.25
CA HIS A 67 1.34 1.34 16.36
C HIS A 67 0.66 1.66 17.70
N ASN A 68 0.35 2.94 17.94
CA ASN A 68 -0.34 3.37 19.16
C ASN A 68 -1.72 2.70 19.32
N LEU A 69 -2.43 2.52 18.21
CA LEU A 69 -3.72 1.83 18.21
C LEU A 69 -3.57 0.37 18.67
N ILE A 70 -2.53 -0.33 18.21
CA ILE A 70 -2.23 -1.71 18.59
C ILE A 70 -1.80 -1.80 20.05
N GLU A 71 -0.94 -0.90 20.54
CA GLU A 71 -0.42 -0.94 21.90
C GLU A 71 -1.50 -0.62 22.96
N ASN A 72 -2.41 0.28 22.64
CA ASN A 72 -3.42 0.77 23.58
C ASN A 72 -4.75 0.01 23.51
N ASN A 73 -4.92 -0.89 22.56
CA ASN A 73 -6.18 -1.62 22.36
C ASN A 73 -5.92 -3.09 21.99
N ASP A 74 -6.89 -3.95 22.31
CA ASP A 74 -6.88 -5.32 21.80
C ASP A 74 -7.34 -5.32 20.35
N THR A 75 -6.36 -5.29 19.41
CA THR A 75 -6.63 -5.21 17.98
C THR A 75 -6.29 -6.51 17.25
N ILE A 76 -6.98 -6.73 16.11
CA ILE A 76 -6.66 -7.83 15.18
C ILE A 76 -5.64 -7.41 14.11
N ILE A 77 -5.10 -6.17 14.16
CA ILE A 77 -4.09 -5.68 13.23
C ILE A 77 -2.76 -6.38 13.51
N LYS A 78 -2.17 -7.00 12.48
CA LYS A 78 -0.92 -7.80 12.58
C LYS A 78 0.27 -7.13 11.92
N GLY A 79 0.06 -6.02 11.24
CA GLY A 79 1.11 -5.27 10.57
C GLY A 79 0.58 -4.13 9.72
N VAL A 80 1.52 -3.42 9.12
CA VAL A 80 1.27 -2.25 8.28
C VAL A 80 1.99 -2.44 6.94
N ILE A 81 1.32 -2.11 5.84
CA ILE A 81 1.95 -1.76 4.58
C ILE A 81 2.04 -0.25 4.55
N SER A 82 3.25 0.29 4.66
CA SER A 82 3.48 1.73 4.79
C SER A 82 3.64 2.40 3.42
N SER A 83 3.23 3.65 3.31
CA SER A 83 3.53 4.45 2.13
C SER A 83 5.03 4.68 1.97
N CYS A 84 5.50 4.87 0.74
CA CYS A 84 6.89 5.16 0.45
C CYS A 84 7.05 6.00 -0.84
N ARG A 85 8.27 6.49 -1.05
CA ARG A 85 8.63 7.26 -2.26
C ARG A 85 9.97 6.73 -2.83
N PRO A 86 9.97 5.59 -3.53
CA PRO A 86 11.19 5.03 -4.10
C PRO A 86 11.85 5.92 -5.16
N GLU A 87 11.11 6.86 -5.72
CA GLU A 87 11.64 7.88 -6.62
C GLU A 87 12.57 8.89 -5.93
N GLN A 88 12.62 8.90 -4.60
CA GLN A 88 13.45 9.83 -3.80
C GLN A 88 14.75 9.19 -3.31
N ASN A 89 15.75 10.04 -3.03
CA ASN A 89 17.07 9.57 -2.59
C ASN A 89 17.10 8.99 -1.17
N ASN A 90 16.10 9.31 -0.35
CA ASN A 90 16.01 8.90 1.05
C ASN A 90 15.23 7.60 1.29
N PHE A 91 15.01 6.80 0.26
CA PHE A 91 14.26 5.54 0.40
C PHE A 91 14.96 4.54 1.33
N GLN A 92 16.31 4.55 1.38
CA GLN A 92 17.09 3.75 2.33
C GLN A 92 16.68 4.05 3.79
N ASP A 93 16.46 5.31 4.14
CA ASP A 93 16.02 5.72 5.50
C ASP A 93 14.66 5.11 5.86
N MET A 94 13.79 4.89 4.87
CA MET A 94 12.49 4.23 5.07
C MET A 94 12.65 2.74 5.34
N ILE A 95 13.61 2.08 4.71
CA ILE A 95 13.93 0.65 4.98
C ILE A 95 14.49 0.51 6.39
N GLU A 96 15.42 1.37 6.80
CA GLU A 96 15.97 1.39 8.15
C GLU A 96 14.89 1.67 9.22
N TYR A 97 13.99 2.60 8.90
CA TYR A 97 12.82 2.86 9.75
C TYR A 97 11.94 1.61 9.87
N ALA A 98 11.64 0.92 8.77
CA ALA A 98 10.85 -0.31 8.79
C ALA A 98 11.51 -1.43 9.61
N ASP A 99 12.82 -1.59 9.52
CA ASP A 99 13.57 -2.57 10.33
C ASP A 99 13.44 -2.27 11.82
N SER A 100 13.48 -0.99 12.21
CA SER A 100 13.26 -0.56 13.59
C SER A 100 11.83 -0.79 14.09
N GLN A 101 10.85 -0.77 13.19
CA GLN A 101 9.42 -0.80 13.49
C GLN A 101 8.77 -2.17 13.26
N LYS A 102 9.32 -3.27 13.47
CA LYS A 102 8.86 -4.68 13.25
C LYS A 102 7.40 -4.88 12.79
N LEU A 103 6.57 -3.85 12.94
CA LEU A 103 5.18 -3.77 12.53
C LEU A 103 5.02 -3.61 11.00
N ILE A 104 5.97 -2.92 10.34
CA ILE A 104 5.95 -2.72 8.90
C ILE A 104 6.27 -4.04 8.21
N LYS A 105 5.40 -4.49 7.31
CA LYS A 105 5.53 -5.75 6.55
C LYS A 105 5.87 -5.52 5.09
N GLY A 106 5.67 -4.32 4.60
CA GLY A 106 5.95 -3.93 3.24
C GLY A 106 5.70 -2.46 3.00
N PHE A 107 5.91 -2.06 1.77
CA PHE A 107 5.66 -0.71 1.30
C PHE A 107 4.71 -0.70 0.12
N ARG A 108 3.95 0.39 -0.02
CA ARG A 108 3.17 0.68 -1.21
C ARG A 108 3.51 2.05 -1.78
N ARG A 109 3.60 2.12 -3.10
CA ARG A 109 3.57 3.38 -3.84
C ARG A 109 2.34 3.40 -4.73
N VAL A 110 1.44 4.37 -4.50
CA VAL A 110 0.26 4.58 -5.35
C VAL A 110 0.71 5.20 -6.67
N LEU A 111 1.01 4.36 -7.66
CA LEU A 111 1.58 4.79 -8.95
C LEU A 111 0.57 5.48 -9.85
N HIS A 112 -0.72 5.18 -9.72
CA HIS A 112 -1.74 5.78 -10.58
C HIS A 112 -1.99 7.28 -10.33
N VAL A 113 -1.45 7.85 -9.23
CA VAL A 113 -1.43 9.30 -8.96
C VAL A 113 -0.05 9.92 -9.15
N ALA A 114 0.98 9.09 -9.39
CA ALA A 114 2.32 9.55 -9.69
C ALA A 114 2.46 9.93 -11.18
N PRO A 115 3.46 10.74 -11.55
CA PRO A 115 3.79 10.98 -12.95
C PRO A 115 4.04 9.68 -13.72
N ASP A 116 3.68 9.66 -15.01
CA ASP A 116 3.98 8.51 -15.88
C ASP A 116 5.48 8.20 -15.89
N ASN A 117 5.80 6.91 -16.03
CA ASN A 117 7.16 6.38 -15.99
C ASN A 117 7.91 6.56 -14.64
N THR A 118 7.21 6.85 -13.55
CA THR A 118 7.83 6.92 -12.21
C THR A 118 8.49 5.58 -11.85
N ALA A 119 7.76 4.46 -11.99
CA ALA A 119 8.29 3.12 -11.70
C ALA A 119 9.35 2.65 -12.72
N GLY A 120 9.37 3.23 -13.92
CA GLY A 120 10.36 2.97 -14.96
C GLY A 120 11.69 3.65 -14.73
N SER A 121 11.78 4.64 -13.82
CA SER A 121 13.04 5.39 -13.60
C SER A 121 14.12 4.53 -12.94
N ASP A 122 15.39 4.81 -13.25
CA ASP A 122 16.53 4.09 -12.69
C ASP A 122 16.59 4.22 -11.15
N GLN A 123 16.28 5.39 -10.63
CA GLN A 123 16.27 5.65 -9.18
C GLN A 123 15.23 4.77 -8.49
N PHE A 124 14.01 4.72 -9.02
CA PHE A 124 12.93 3.90 -8.46
C PHE A 124 13.31 2.42 -8.44
N LYS A 125 13.79 1.89 -9.57
CA LYS A 125 14.20 0.49 -9.70
C LYS A 125 15.33 0.14 -8.72
N LYS A 126 16.37 0.98 -8.64
CA LYS A 126 17.50 0.77 -7.72
C LYS A 126 17.03 0.76 -6.27
N ASN A 127 16.18 1.69 -5.88
CA ASN A 127 15.66 1.79 -4.53
C ASN A 127 14.75 0.60 -4.18
N VAL A 128 13.82 0.22 -5.04
CA VAL A 128 12.98 -0.97 -4.80
C VAL A 128 13.83 -2.23 -4.70
N ASN A 129 14.90 -2.35 -5.50
CA ASN A 129 15.80 -3.50 -5.43
C ASN A 129 16.53 -3.65 -4.08
N LEU A 130 16.64 -2.59 -3.26
CA LEU A 130 17.17 -2.69 -1.90
C LEU A 130 16.31 -3.62 -1.00
N LEU A 131 15.02 -3.76 -1.32
CA LEU A 131 14.14 -4.66 -0.60
C LEU A 131 14.51 -6.15 -0.78
N SER A 132 15.31 -6.49 -1.79
CA SER A 132 15.77 -7.86 -2.05
C SER A 132 16.54 -8.48 -0.89
N GLU A 133 17.14 -7.67 -0.02
CA GLU A 133 17.88 -8.08 1.16
C GLU A 133 17.02 -8.05 2.45
N THR A 134 15.73 -7.83 2.30
CA THR A 134 14.76 -7.73 3.41
C THR A 134 13.66 -8.79 3.27
N LYS A 135 12.73 -8.80 4.23
CA LYS A 135 11.47 -9.59 4.14
C LYS A 135 10.27 -8.71 3.79
N LEU A 136 10.49 -7.44 3.46
CA LEU A 136 9.44 -6.50 3.13
C LEU A 136 8.89 -6.77 1.73
N THR A 137 7.57 -6.67 1.57
CA THR A 137 6.90 -6.72 0.26
C THR A 137 6.85 -5.35 -0.38
N PHE A 138 6.58 -5.30 -1.68
CA PHE A 138 6.28 -4.08 -2.40
C PHE A 138 4.95 -4.19 -3.15
N ASP A 139 3.98 -3.38 -2.73
CA ASP A 139 2.62 -3.40 -3.26
C ASP A 139 2.51 -2.42 -4.44
N LEU A 140 2.00 -2.93 -5.56
CA LEU A 140 1.90 -2.25 -6.85
C LEU A 140 0.45 -1.80 -7.10
N CYS A 141 0.20 -0.51 -6.95
CA CYS A 141 -1.10 0.11 -7.22
C CYS A 141 -1.00 1.01 -8.45
N ALA A 142 -1.35 0.50 -9.63
CA ALA A 142 -1.14 1.17 -10.92
C ALA A 142 -2.21 0.86 -11.94
N PHE A 143 -2.44 1.81 -12.86
CA PHE A 143 -3.37 1.63 -13.96
C PHE A 143 -2.81 0.71 -15.08
N PRO A 144 -3.67 0.11 -15.91
CA PRO A 144 -3.26 -0.79 -16.98
C PRO A 144 -2.23 -0.21 -17.98
N HIS A 145 -2.24 1.10 -18.22
CA HIS A 145 -1.26 1.72 -19.12
C HIS A 145 0.15 1.78 -18.52
N GLN A 146 0.27 1.69 -17.19
CA GLN A 146 1.53 1.66 -16.46
C GLN A 146 2.11 0.24 -16.31
N HIS A 147 1.39 -0.80 -16.70
CA HIS A 147 1.83 -2.18 -16.48
C HIS A 147 3.13 -2.53 -17.20
N SER A 148 3.44 -1.86 -18.33
CA SER A 148 4.72 -2.11 -19.02
C SER A 148 5.94 -1.68 -18.20
N GLU A 149 5.86 -0.55 -17.49
CA GLU A 149 6.93 -0.09 -16.60
C GLU A 149 7.03 -0.96 -15.35
N ILE A 150 5.88 -1.43 -14.83
CA ILE A 150 5.83 -2.38 -13.71
C ILE A 150 6.50 -3.70 -14.06
N MET A 151 6.26 -4.25 -15.24
CA MET A 151 6.92 -5.48 -15.69
C MET A 151 8.44 -5.30 -15.75
N GLN A 152 8.92 -4.14 -16.25
CA GLN A 152 10.36 -3.83 -16.23
C GLN A 152 10.92 -3.72 -14.81
N LEU A 153 10.15 -3.16 -13.86
CA LEU A 153 10.54 -3.09 -12.45
C LEU A 153 10.67 -4.50 -11.86
N ILE A 154 9.69 -5.37 -12.10
CA ILE A 154 9.69 -6.75 -11.60
C ILE A 154 10.88 -7.54 -12.18
N ASP A 155 11.15 -7.40 -13.47
CA ASP A 155 12.28 -8.05 -14.14
C ASP A 155 13.63 -7.54 -13.58
N PHE A 156 13.71 -6.27 -13.21
CA PHE A 156 14.90 -5.67 -12.60
C PHE A 156 15.11 -6.14 -11.15
N CYS A 157 14.03 -6.44 -10.41
CA CYS A 157 14.05 -6.77 -8.99
C CYS A 157 13.57 -8.22 -8.71
N PRO A 158 14.20 -9.26 -9.26
CA PRO A 158 13.66 -10.63 -9.25
C PRO A 158 13.61 -11.30 -7.87
N LYS A 159 14.25 -10.72 -6.87
CA LYS A 159 14.23 -11.21 -5.47
C LYS A 159 13.23 -10.48 -4.58
N VAL A 160 12.61 -9.41 -5.06
CA VAL A 160 11.61 -8.65 -4.30
C VAL A 160 10.25 -9.35 -4.44
N THR A 161 9.53 -9.48 -3.32
CA THR A 161 8.15 -9.98 -3.35
C THR A 161 7.21 -8.84 -3.69
N PHE A 162 6.61 -8.91 -4.87
CA PHE A 162 5.61 -7.93 -5.32
C PHE A 162 4.20 -8.42 -5.06
N ILE A 163 3.31 -7.50 -4.67
CA ILE A 163 1.87 -7.70 -4.52
C ILE A 163 1.15 -6.81 -5.52
N LEU A 164 0.24 -7.36 -6.32
CA LEU A 164 -0.54 -6.58 -7.27
C LEU A 164 -1.88 -6.17 -6.64
N ASP A 165 -2.01 -4.90 -6.32
CA ASP A 165 -3.23 -4.34 -5.74
C ASP A 165 -4.37 -4.29 -6.78
N HIS A 166 -5.60 -4.48 -6.29
CA HIS A 166 -6.84 -4.25 -7.05
C HIS A 166 -6.87 -4.96 -8.42
N CYS A 167 -6.22 -6.13 -8.53
CA CYS A 167 -6.09 -6.88 -9.80
C CYS A 167 -5.48 -6.03 -10.94
N GLY A 168 -4.62 -5.06 -10.63
CA GLY A 168 -4.02 -4.13 -11.60
C GLY A 168 -4.97 -3.03 -12.08
N VAL A 169 -5.96 -2.66 -11.26
CA VAL A 169 -6.90 -1.53 -11.47
C VAL A 169 -7.55 -1.50 -12.87
N PRO A 170 -8.14 -2.60 -13.37
CA PRO A 170 -8.73 -2.64 -14.70
C PRO A 170 -9.94 -1.71 -14.80
N ASN A 171 -10.14 -1.07 -15.95
CA ASN A 171 -11.35 -0.28 -16.17
C ASN A 171 -12.54 -1.21 -16.48
N ILE A 172 -13.28 -1.58 -15.45
CA ILE A 172 -14.41 -2.51 -15.54
C ILE A 172 -15.50 -2.00 -16.49
N LYS A 173 -15.78 -0.68 -16.44
CA LYS A 173 -16.81 -0.06 -17.32
C LYS A 173 -16.44 -0.14 -18.79
N LYS A 174 -15.14 -0.05 -19.13
CA LYS A 174 -14.65 -0.19 -20.51
C LYS A 174 -14.39 -1.65 -20.92
N GLY A 175 -14.52 -2.60 -20.00
CA GLY A 175 -14.33 -4.03 -20.27
C GLY A 175 -12.87 -4.40 -20.56
N ASP A 176 -11.90 -3.69 -19.99
CA ASP A 176 -10.46 -3.91 -20.23
C ASP A 176 -10.03 -5.35 -19.95
N PHE A 177 -10.69 -6.05 -19.03
CA PHE A 177 -10.46 -7.46 -18.72
C PHE A 177 -10.85 -8.41 -19.87
N LYS A 178 -11.67 -7.97 -20.85
CA LYS A 178 -12.06 -8.78 -22.01
C LYS A 178 -11.06 -8.69 -23.17
N LYS A 179 -10.26 -7.61 -23.23
CA LYS A 179 -9.40 -7.30 -24.38
C LYS A 179 -7.98 -7.86 -24.29
N LYS A 180 -7.49 -8.12 -23.09
CA LYS A 180 -6.18 -8.75 -22.90
C LYS A 180 -6.43 -10.04 -22.15
N GLY A 181 -6.68 -11.11 -22.91
CA GLY A 181 -6.89 -12.42 -22.33
C GLY A 181 -5.80 -12.76 -21.33
N PHE A 182 -6.20 -13.03 -20.11
CA PHE A 182 -5.49 -13.97 -19.25
C PHE A 182 -5.60 -15.35 -19.92
N THR A 183 -5.03 -15.49 -21.11
CA THR A 183 -4.86 -16.80 -21.72
C THR A 183 -3.65 -17.42 -21.04
N LYS A 184 -3.94 -18.45 -20.24
CA LYS A 184 -2.96 -19.42 -19.78
C LYS A 184 -2.04 -19.77 -20.95
N LYS A 185 -0.76 -19.52 -20.81
CA LYS A 185 0.28 -20.33 -21.39
C LYS A 185 0.88 -21.20 -20.31
#